data_b3ccba2a5b234210ae6de1e9df5e1f9f
#
_entry.id   b3ccba2a5b234210ae6de1e9df5e1f9f
#
_cell.length_a   1.000
_cell.length_b   1.000
_cell.length_c   1.000
_cell.angle_alpha   90.00
_cell.angle_beta   90.00
_cell.angle_gamma   90.00
#
_symmetry.space_group_name_H-M   'P 1'
#
loop_
_entity.id
_entity.type
_entity.pdbx_description
1 polymer ?
#
loop_
_entity_poly.entity_id
_entity_poly.type
_entity_poly.pdbx_seq_one_letter_code
_entity_poly.pdbx_strand_id
1 'polypeptide(L)'
;MKGTAMDAERISIAKTCLNAAHDGRLSFPEIVGRLIAAGFEGYMVDYRRNGQTYYLPDGDSIQLDMHSSAGPVAAAFDASEIERLVRWAQANPADYTYAAFCEKVKAAGCAGYLVSFLGRRVVYFGRTAETHVEHFPK
;
A
#
# COMPACT_ATOMS: atom_id res chain seq x y z
N MET A 1 -25.79 -11.18 14.62
CA MET A 1 -24.62 -10.31 14.71
C MET A 1 -24.30 -9.71 13.33
N LYS A 2 -24.10 -8.47 13.28
CA LYS A 2 -23.73 -7.83 12.03
C LYS A 2 -22.23 -7.83 11.85
N GLY A 3 -21.78 -7.79 10.61
CA GLY A 3 -20.37 -7.67 10.31
C GLY A 3 -19.84 -6.28 10.66
N THR A 4 -18.53 -6.13 10.52
CA THR A 4 -17.87 -4.85 10.68
C THR A 4 -18.30 -3.91 9.55
N ALA A 5 -18.76 -2.73 9.88
CA ALA A 5 -19.14 -1.73 8.90
C ALA A 5 -18.13 -0.59 8.88
N MET A 6 -18.05 0.11 7.74
CA MET A 6 -17.21 1.29 7.63
C MET A 6 -17.85 2.43 8.42
N ASP A 7 -17.20 2.82 9.50
CA ASP A 7 -17.70 3.85 10.40
C ASP A 7 -16.59 4.90 10.65
N ALA A 8 -16.92 5.92 11.44
CA ALA A 8 -15.99 7.01 11.70
C ALA A 8 -14.68 6.51 12.35
N GLU A 9 -14.76 5.48 13.20
CA GLU A 9 -13.58 4.93 13.84
C GLU A 9 -12.65 4.27 12.85
N ARG A 10 -13.19 3.44 11.94
CA ARG A 10 -12.40 2.75 10.93
C ARG A 10 -11.82 3.73 9.91
N ILE A 11 -12.60 4.72 9.51
CA ILE A 11 -12.10 5.79 8.64
C ILE A 11 -10.93 6.51 9.30
N SER A 12 -11.04 6.82 10.59
CA SER A 12 -9.97 7.48 11.34
C SER A 12 -8.72 6.61 11.41
N ILE A 13 -8.87 5.30 11.62
CA ILE A 13 -7.74 4.36 11.65
C ILE A 13 -7.05 4.32 10.30
N ALA A 14 -7.80 4.24 9.20
CA ALA A 14 -7.21 4.23 7.86
C ALA A 14 -6.45 5.53 7.58
N LYS A 15 -7.02 6.68 7.94
CA LYS A 15 -6.36 7.97 7.77
C LYS A 15 -5.07 8.07 8.59
N THR A 16 -5.12 7.59 9.83
CA THR A 16 -3.95 7.58 10.71
C THR A 16 -2.84 6.72 10.12
N CYS A 17 -3.18 5.53 9.60
CA CYS A 17 -2.20 4.64 8.98
C CYS A 17 -1.60 5.27 7.72
N LEU A 18 -2.42 5.88 6.87
CA LEU A 18 -1.95 6.55 5.66
C LEU A 18 -0.94 7.66 6.01
N ASN A 19 -1.29 8.52 6.95
CA ASN A 19 -0.44 9.65 7.33
C ASN A 19 0.82 9.17 8.06
N ALA A 20 0.70 8.14 8.89
CA ALA A 20 1.85 7.59 9.62
C ALA A 20 2.86 6.93 8.68
N ALA A 21 2.39 6.29 7.59
CA ALA A 21 3.28 5.75 6.56
C ALA A 21 4.06 6.87 5.90
N HIS A 22 3.37 7.94 5.51
CA HIS A 22 3.99 9.09 4.86
C HIS A 22 5.01 9.78 5.77
N ASP A 23 4.66 9.93 7.06
CA ASP A 23 5.51 10.62 8.03
C ASP A 23 6.60 9.72 8.62
N GLY A 24 6.59 8.43 8.32
CA GLY A 24 7.58 7.50 8.85
C GLY A 24 7.36 7.10 10.29
N ARG A 25 6.16 7.32 10.85
CA ARG A 25 5.87 7.01 12.26
C ARG A 25 5.51 5.56 12.50
N LEU A 26 5.05 4.85 11.46
CA LEU A 26 4.72 3.43 11.54
C LEU A 26 5.39 2.69 10.39
N SER A 27 5.88 1.48 10.67
CA SER A 27 6.40 0.57 9.66
C SER A 27 5.24 -0.13 8.95
N PHE A 28 5.53 -0.77 7.81
CA PHE A 28 4.53 -1.54 7.08
C PHE A 28 3.89 -2.65 7.97
N PRO A 29 4.67 -3.47 8.70
CA PRO A 29 4.05 -4.47 9.57
C PRO A 29 3.15 -3.87 10.65
N GLU A 30 3.52 -2.72 11.21
CA GLU A 30 2.69 -2.05 12.21
C GLU A 30 1.38 -1.56 11.60
N ILE A 31 1.43 -1.00 10.40
CA ILE A 31 0.25 -0.54 9.68
C ILE A 31 -0.68 -1.73 9.41
N VAL A 32 -0.13 -2.83 8.88
CA VAL A 32 -0.90 -4.04 8.60
C VAL A 32 -1.58 -4.55 9.87
N GLY A 33 -0.84 -4.60 10.99
CA GLY A 33 -1.40 -5.05 12.27
C GLY A 33 -2.58 -4.20 12.73
N ARG A 34 -2.46 -2.87 12.60
CA ARG A 34 -3.54 -1.96 13.00
C ARG A 34 -4.78 -2.11 12.11
N LEU A 35 -4.57 -2.27 10.81
CA LEU A 35 -5.68 -2.43 9.87
C LEU A 35 -6.40 -3.77 10.08
N ILE A 36 -5.65 -4.85 10.33
CA ILE A 36 -6.24 -6.15 10.65
C ILE A 36 -7.06 -6.06 11.94
N ALA A 37 -6.50 -5.43 12.98
CA ALA A 37 -7.19 -5.28 14.27
C ALA A 37 -8.48 -4.48 14.11
N ALA A 38 -8.53 -3.56 13.17
CA ALA A 38 -9.73 -2.76 12.90
C ALA A 38 -10.75 -3.48 12.01
N GLY A 39 -10.43 -4.67 11.51
CA GLY A 39 -11.34 -5.48 10.71
C GLY A 39 -11.19 -5.35 9.21
N PHE A 40 -10.19 -4.63 8.72
CA PHE A 40 -9.96 -4.53 7.28
C PHE A 40 -9.39 -5.84 6.74
N GLU A 41 -9.69 -6.16 5.48
CA GLU A 41 -9.12 -7.35 4.83
C GLU A 41 -8.01 -7.02 3.85
N GLY A 42 -7.82 -5.75 3.51
CA GLY A 42 -6.76 -5.34 2.60
C GLY A 42 -6.95 -3.92 2.13
N TYR A 43 -6.01 -3.48 1.29
CA TYR A 43 -6.13 -2.16 0.67
C TYR A 43 -5.39 -2.13 -0.66
N MET A 44 -5.74 -1.16 -1.49
CA MET A 44 -5.16 -0.97 -2.82
C MET A 44 -4.61 0.44 -2.94
N VAL A 45 -3.40 0.54 -3.49
CA VAL A 45 -2.77 1.82 -3.81
C VAL A 45 -2.82 2.00 -5.31
N ASP A 46 -3.29 3.18 -5.76
CA ASP A 46 -3.35 3.53 -7.18
C ASP A 46 -2.56 4.82 -7.37
N TYR A 47 -1.37 4.71 -7.95
CA TYR A 47 -0.49 5.85 -8.14
C TYR A 47 -0.98 6.83 -9.22
N ARG A 48 -1.77 6.34 -10.17
CA ARG A 48 -2.30 7.20 -11.24
C ARG A 48 -3.45 8.06 -10.75
N ARG A 49 -4.24 7.52 -9.80
CA ARG A 49 -5.30 8.28 -9.13
C ARG A 49 -4.82 8.99 -7.88
N ASN A 50 -3.64 8.63 -7.41
CA ASN A 50 -3.04 9.14 -6.18
C ASN A 50 -3.95 8.89 -4.98
N GLY A 51 -4.45 7.66 -4.86
CA GLY A 51 -5.39 7.27 -3.82
C GLY A 51 -5.14 5.88 -3.27
N GLN A 52 -5.67 5.64 -2.08
CA GLN A 52 -5.68 4.32 -1.44
C GLN A 52 -7.12 3.95 -1.10
N THR A 53 -7.49 2.71 -1.37
CA THR A 53 -8.82 2.20 -1.06
C THR A 53 -8.69 1.07 -0.05
N TYR A 54 -9.39 1.18 1.07
CA TYR A 54 -9.36 0.20 2.16
C TYR A 54 -10.68 -0.58 2.16
N TYR A 55 -10.59 -1.91 2.29
CA TYR A 55 -11.74 -2.80 2.12
C TYR A 55 -12.05 -3.54 3.40
N LEU A 56 -13.35 -3.65 3.70
CA LEU A 56 -13.89 -4.51 4.75
C LEU A 56 -14.43 -5.80 4.15
N PRO A 57 -14.51 -6.89 4.94
CA PRO A 57 -15.00 -8.18 4.42
C PRO A 57 -16.43 -8.15 3.86
N ASP A 58 -17.26 -7.22 4.30
CA ASP A 58 -18.62 -7.11 3.80
C ASP A 58 -18.73 -6.41 2.44
N GLY A 59 -17.57 -6.00 1.88
CA GLY A 59 -17.53 -5.30 0.60
C GLY A 59 -17.53 -3.79 0.71
N ASP A 60 -17.71 -3.26 1.91
CA ASP A 60 -17.66 -1.81 2.09
C ASP A 60 -16.22 -1.32 1.98
N SER A 61 -16.03 -0.08 1.59
CA SER A 61 -14.70 0.47 1.35
C SER A 61 -14.66 1.97 1.61
N ILE A 62 -13.45 2.48 1.78
CA ILE A 62 -13.22 3.92 1.81
C ILE A 62 -11.98 4.23 0.98
N GLN A 63 -12.10 5.27 0.15
CA GLN A 63 -10.98 5.78 -0.63
C GLN A 63 -10.46 7.06 -0.01
N LEU A 64 -9.14 7.12 0.19
CA LEU A 64 -8.47 8.30 0.74
C LEU A 64 -7.46 8.81 -0.29
N ASP A 65 -7.30 10.13 -0.35
CA ASP A 65 -6.28 10.72 -1.20
C ASP A 65 -4.91 10.52 -0.55
N MET A 66 -3.92 10.18 -1.40
CA MET A 66 -2.53 10.07 -0.95
C MET A 66 -1.83 11.42 -1.06
N HIS A 67 -0.76 11.55 -0.28
CA HIS A 67 0.17 12.64 -0.51
C HIS A 67 0.80 12.47 -1.89
N SER A 68 0.92 13.57 -2.64
CA SER A 68 1.49 13.52 -3.98
C SER A 68 2.94 13.12 -3.95
N SER A 69 3.36 12.31 -4.92
CA SER A 69 4.76 11.98 -5.15
C SER A 69 5.15 12.43 -6.55
N ALA A 70 6.43 12.76 -6.71
CA ALA A 70 6.92 13.30 -7.98
C ALA A 70 7.00 12.22 -9.05
N GLY A 71 6.82 12.64 -10.31
CA GLY A 71 7.05 11.82 -11.48
C GLY A 71 5.86 10.98 -11.90
N PRO A 72 5.81 10.62 -13.18
CA PRO A 72 4.77 9.76 -13.72
C PRO A 72 5.10 8.28 -13.48
N VAL A 73 4.11 7.42 -13.74
CA VAL A 73 4.33 5.97 -13.78
C VAL A 73 4.96 5.64 -15.14
N ALA A 74 6.14 5.04 -15.13
CA ALA A 74 6.81 4.63 -16.36
C ALA A 74 6.02 3.55 -17.09
N ALA A 75 6.10 3.53 -18.41
CA ALA A 75 5.35 2.57 -19.22
C ALA A 75 5.87 1.15 -19.07
N ALA A 76 7.18 0.98 -18.94
CA ALA A 76 7.79 -0.35 -18.81
C ALA A 76 7.87 -0.78 -17.35
N PHE A 77 7.48 -2.02 -17.09
CA PHE A 77 7.47 -2.59 -15.74
C PHE A 77 8.77 -3.32 -15.49
N ASP A 78 9.56 -2.86 -14.52
CA ASP A 78 10.85 -3.45 -14.16
C ASP A 78 10.70 -4.21 -12.84
N ALA A 79 10.34 -5.49 -12.94
CA ALA A 79 10.09 -6.33 -11.77
C ALA A 79 11.32 -6.45 -10.87
N SER A 80 12.52 -6.55 -11.45
CA SER A 80 13.76 -6.67 -10.67
C SER A 80 14.02 -5.43 -9.82
N GLU A 81 13.80 -4.26 -10.40
CA GLU A 81 13.97 -3.01 -9.68
C GLU A 81 12.90 -2.86 -8.59
N ILE A 82 11.67 -3.24 -8.87
CA ILE A 82 10.59 -3.21 -7.87
C ILE A 82 10.95 -4.12 -6.69
N GLU A 83 11.45 -5.33 -6.97
CA GLU A 83 11.88 -6.24 -5.92
C GLU A 83 12.99 -5.62 -5.07
N ARG A 84 13.97 -5.01 -5.70
CA ARG A 84 15.08 -4.34 -5.00
C ARG A 84 14.55 -3.23 -4.08
N LEU A 85 13.59 -2.45 -4.56
CA LEU A 85 12.99 -1.37 -3.77
C LEU A 85 12.17 -1.90 -2.61
N VAL A 86 11.46 -3.03 -2.79
CA VAL A 86 10.74 -3.68 -1.70
C VAL A 86 11.73 -4.14 -0.62
N ARG A 87 12.87 -4.72 -1.00
CA ARG A 87 13.90 -5.12 -0.03
C ARG A 87 14.45 -3.92 0.73
N TRP A 88 14.66 -2.80 0.04
CA TRP A 88 15.10 -1.55 0.66
C TRP A 88 14.07 -1.08 1.70
N ALA A 89 12.77 -1.12 1.36
CA ALA A 89 11.71 -0.73 2.27
C ALA A 89 11.66 -1.66 3.49
N GLN A 90 11.83 -2.97 3.28
CA GLN A 90 11.82 -3.95 4.37
C GLN A 90 12.99 -3.75 5.33
N ALA A 91 14.16 -3.38 4.80
CA ALA A 91 15.32 -3.10 5.62
C ALA A 91 15.15 -1.81 6.42
N ASN A 92 14.31 -0.91 5.96
CA ASN A 92 13.96 0.36 6.61
C ASN A 92 15.20 1.12 7.10
N PRO A 93 16.20 1.37 6.21
CA PRO A 93 17.38 2.10 6.62
C PRO A 93 17.08 3.57 6.86
N ALA A 94 18.07 4.30 7.40
CA ALA A 94 17.90 5.69 7.80
C ALA A 94 17.45 6.61 6.64
N ASP A 95 17.86 6.27 5.40
CA ASP A 95 17.50 7.06 4.22
C ASP A 95 16.15 6.68 3.60
N TYR A 96 15.48 5.65 4.13
CA TYR A 96 14.20 5.22 3.59
C TYR A 96 13.10 6.19 3.97
N THR A 97 12.24 6.55 3.00
CA THR A 97 10.96 7.22 3.24
C THR A 97 9.92 6.59 2.32
N TYR A 98 8.66 6.60 2.74
CA TYR A 98 7.58 6.11 1.89
C TYR A 98 7.41 6.97 0.63
N ALA A 99 7.62 8.28 0.75
CA ALA A 99 7.54 9.17 -0.40
C ALA A 99 8.59 8.82 -1.45
N ALA A 100 9.84 8.56 -1.02
CA ALA A 100 10.90 8.14 -1.94
C ALA A 100 10.59 6.77 -2.55
N PHE A 101 10.04 5.85 -1.77
CA PHE A 101 9.62 4.54 -2.27
C PHE A 101 8.59 4.70 -3.39
N CYS A 102 7.57 5.53 -3.18
CA CYS A 102 6.52 5.77 -4.17
C CYS A 102 7.11 6.34 -5.46
N GLU A 103 8.02 7.32 -5.36
CA GLU A 103 8.66 7.91 -6.54
C GLU A 103 9.47 6.88 -7.31
N LYS A 104 10.25 6.06 -6.58
CA LYS A 104 11.14 5.09 -7.21
C LYS A 104 10.38 3.94 -7.86
N VAL A 105 9.33 3.42 -7.21
CA VAL A 105 8.55 2.33 -7.83
C VAL A 105 7.76 2.83 -9.04
N LYS A 106 7.27 4.09 -9.02
CA LYS A 106 6.63 4.67 -10.21
C LYS A 106 7.63 4.76 -11.36
N ALA A 107 8.85 5.18 -11.09
CA ALA A 107 9.90 5.23 -12.11
C ALA A 107 10.26 3.86 -12.64
N ALA A 108 10.05 2.80 -11.85
CA ALA A 108 10.26 1.41 -12.26
C ALA A 108 9.03 0.81 -12.93
N GLY A 109 7.98 1.60 -13.15
CA GLY A 109 6.80 1.17 -13.88
C GLY A 109 5.67 0.63 -13.02
N CYS A 110 5.72 0.82 -11.71
CA CYS A 110 4.65 0.38 -10.81
C CYS A 110 3.50 1.38 -10.86
N ALA A 111 2.32 0.93 -11.30
CA ALA A 111 1.12 1.76 -11.36
C ALA A 111 0.33 1.70 -10.05
N GLY A 112 0.60 0.69 -9.24
CA GLY A 112 -0.06 0.53 -7.94
C GLY A 112 0.23 -0.82 -7.34
N TYR A 113 -0.36 -1.09 -6.17
CA TYR A 113 -0.23 -2.40 -5.56
C TYR A 113 -1.45 -2.72 -4.71
N LEU A 114 -1.73 -4.03 -4.58
CA LEU A 114 -2.82 -4.56 -3.77
C LEU A 114 -2.23 -5.33 -2.60
N VAL A 115 -2.63 -4.97 -1.38
CA VAL A 115 -2.24 -5.68 -0.17
C VAL A 115 -3.42 -6.51 0.28
N SER A 116 -3.25 -7.83 0.31
CA SER A 116 -4.26 -8.76 0.79
C SER A 116 -3.82 -9.35 2.12
N PHE A 117 -4.58 -9.10 3.18
CA PHE A 117 -4.29 -9.72 4.48
C PHE A 117 -4.73 -11.19 4.47
N LEU A 118 -5.81 -11.48 3.75
CA LEU A 118 -6.29 -12.86 3.60
C LEU A 118 -5.31 -13.71 2.80
N GLY A 119 -4.78 -13.16 1.71
CA GLY A 119 -3.83 -13.85 0.85
C GLY A 119 -2.39 -13.76 1.34
N ARG A 120 -2.11 -12.95 2.35
CA ARG A 120 -0.80 -12.74 2.95
C ARG A 120 0.24 -12.39 1.91
N ARG A 121 -0.11 -11.43 1.04
CA ARG A 121 0.78 -11.01 -0.05
C ARG A 121 0.47 -9.61 -0.53
N VAL A 122 1.43 -9.04 -1.24
CA VAL A 122 1.29 -7.78 -1.96
C VAL A 122 1.52 -8.06 -3.44
N VAL A 123 0.63 -7.56 -4.29
CA VAL A 123 0.78 -7.68 -5.74
C VAL A 123 1.05 -6.29 -6.29
N TYR A 124 2.26 -6.08 -6.83
CA TYR A 124 2.63 -4.85 -7.53
C TYR A 124 2.31 -5.02 -9.01
N PHE A 125 1.73 -4.01 -9.63
CA PHE A 125 1.34 -4.11 -11.05
C PHE A 125 1.73 -2.87 -11.82
N GLY A 126 1.95 -3.05 -13.12
CA GLY A 126 2.31 -1.98 -14.03
C GLY A 126 1.17 -1.60 -14.95
N ARG A 127 1.43 -0.57 -15.77
CA ARG A 127 0.50 -0.15 -16.81
C ARG A 127 0.29 -1.24 -17.87
N THR A 128 1.24 -2.18 -17.96
CA THR A 128 1.18 -3.33 -18.87
C THR A 128 0.38 -4.49 -18.28
N ALA A 129 -0.09 -4.38 -17.04
CA ALA A 129 -0.70 -5.46 -16.27
C ALA A 129 0.29 -6.57 -15.87
N GLU A 130 1.60 -6.35 -16.10
CA GLU A 130 2.61 -7.23 -15.52
C GLU A 130 2.61 -7.06 -14.00
N THR A 131 2.97 -8.13 -13.28
CA THR A 131 2.90 -8.14 -11.82
C THR A 131 4.18 -8.68 -11.20
N HIS A 132 4.41 -8.26 -9.94
CA HIS A 132 5.42 -8.83 -9.07
C HIS A 132 4.76 -9.07 -7.72
N VAL A 133 4.91 -10.28 -7.17
CA VAL A 133 4.25 -10.68 -5.92
C VAL A 133 5.26 -10.82 -4.81
N GLU A 134 4.94 -10.24 -3.65
CA GLU A 134 5.72 -10.40 -2.43
C GLU A 134 4.82 -11.03 -1.37
N HIS A 135 5.28 -12.15 -0.82
CA HIS A 135 4.54 -12.84 0.25
C HIS A 135 4.92 -12.25 1.60
N PHE A 136 3.97 -12.21 2.54
CA PHE A 136 4.28 -11.81 3.91
C PHE A 136 5.21 -12.85 4.54
N PRO A 137 6.08 -12.44 5.46
CA PRO A 137 6.88 -13.41 6.22
C PRO A 137 5.98 -14.37 7.00
N LYS A 138 6.45 -15.57 7.17
CA LYS A 138 5.72 -16.58 7.94
C LYS A 138 5.86 -16.37 9.42
#